data_dcf579179836e089318498c27671c18f
#
_entry.id   dcf579179836e089318498c27671c18f
#
_cell.length_a   1.000
_cell.length_b   1.000
_cell.length_c   1.000
_cell.angle_alpha   90.00
_cell.angle_beta   90.00
_cell.angle_gamma   90.00
#
_symmetry.space_group_name_H-M   'P 1'
#
loop_
_entity.id
_entity.type
_entity.pdbx_description
1 polymer ?
#
loop_
_entity_poly.entity_id
_entity_poly.type
_entity_poly.pdbx_seq_one_letter_code
_entity_poly.pdbx_strand_id
1 'polypeptide(L)'
;MIAPEIIGYDVTSQMLIDQVMIQLDSTKNKEKLGANAILGVSLACAKAAADYYDMPLYRYLGGTYGHVLPTPMMNILNGGAHADWCIDIQEIMIVPVSCKTFKKALQMASEVFHHLKEVLKSRGLVTAVGDEGGYAPKLNSNDCLLYTSPSPRDA
;
A
#
# COMPACT_ATOMS: atom_id res chain seq x y z
N MET A 1 -5.51 21.61 16.61
CA MET A 1 -6.69 20.85 17.03
C MET A 1 -6.29 19.58 17.77
N ILE A 2 -5.45 18.69 17.21
CA ILE A 2 -5.04 17.44 17.90
C ILE A 2 -4.02 17.69 19.01
N ALA A 3 -2.93 18.40 18.72
CA ALA A 3 -1.80 18.54 19.63
C ALA A 3 -2.18 19.04 21.05
N PRO A 4 -3.02 20.08 21.23
CA PRO A 4 -3.37 20.52 22.59
C PRO A 4 -4.05 19.46 23.44
N GLU A 5 -4.74 18.49 22.81
CA GLU A 5 -5.53 17.47 23.50
C GLU A 5 -4.68 16.25 23.91
N ILE A 6 -3.52 16.04 23.27
CA ILE A 6 -2.67 14.87 23.53
C ILE A 6 -1.32 15.21 24.18
N ILE A 7 -0.92 16.49 24.19
CA ILE A 7 0.31 16.92 24.87
C ILE A 7 0.22 16.57 26.37
N GLY A 8 1.26 15.90 26.88
CA GLY A 8 1.33 15.43 28.26
C GLY A 8 0.84 14.00 28.48
N TYR A 9 0.28 13.35 27.45
CA TYR A 9 -0.03 11.92 27.56
C TYR A 9 1.25 11.08 27.46
N ASP A 10 1.23 9.93 28.11
CA ASP A 10 2.26 8.92 27.96
C ASP A 10 2.18 8.34 26.52
N VAL A 11 3.27 8.45 25.78
CA VAL A 11 3.34 8.00 24.38
C VAL A 11 3.12 6.50 24.23
N THR A 12 3.35 5.71 25.29
CA THR A 12 3.10 4.27 25.30
C THR A 12 1.64 3.89 25.42
N SER A 13 0.80 4.87 25.81
CA SER A 13 -0.66 4.70 25.94
C SER A 13 -1.39 4.85 24.60
N GLN A 14 -0.97 4.10 23.56
CA GLN A 14 -1.47 4.19 22.19
C GLN A 14 -3.00 4.20 22.10
N MET A 15 -3.66 3.25 22.76
CA MET A 15 -5.13 3.15 22.71
C MET A 15 -5.83 4.40 23.26
N LEU A 16 -5.29 4.99 24.32
CA LEU A 16 -5.85 6.20 24.92
C LEU A 16 -5.69 7.39 23.96
N ILE A 17 -4.51 7.56 23.38
CA ILE A 17 -4.22 8.63 22.42
C ILE A 17 -5.15 8.52 21.21
N ASP A 18 -5.31 7.32 20.65
CA ASP A 18 -6.18 7.06 19.52
C ASP A 18 -7.65 7.34 19.86
N GLN A 19 -8.12 6.92 21.03
CA GLN A 19 -9.47 7.22 21.50
C GLN A 19 -9.73 8.72 21.69
N VAL A 20 -8.79 9.46 22.24
CA VAL A 20 -8.90 10.93 22.37
C VAL A 20 -9.06 11.58 21.00
N MET A 21 -8.26 11.18 20.02
CA MET A 21 -8.36 11.72 18.65
C MET A 21 -9.70 11.36 17.99
N ILE A 22 -10.18 10.12 18.17
CA ILE A 22 -11.47 9.68 17.61
C ILE A 22 -12.61 10.44 18.25
N GLN A 23 -12.58 10.66 19.56
CA GLN A 23 -13.59 11.44 20.27
C GLN A 23 -13.56 12.92 19.89
N LEU A 24 -12.39 13.50 19.67
CA LEU A 24 -12.22 14.87 19.21
C LEU A 24 -12.79 15.07 17.80
N ASP A 25 -12.63 14.09 16.91
CA ASP A 25 -13.27 14.08 15.60
C ASP A 25 -14.80 13.92 15.72
N SER A 26 -15.25 12.99 16.54
CA SER A 26 -16.66 12.69 16.84
C SER A 26 -17.55 12.35 15.62
N THR A 27 -16.98 12.17 14.44
CA THR A 27 -17.71 11.76 13.23
C THR A 27 -17.47 10.30 12.91
N LYS A 28 -18.44 9.64 12.26
CA LYS A 28 -18.34 8.22 11.89
C LYS A 28 -17.17 7.95 10.93
N ASN A 29 -16.92 8.87 10.01
CA ASN A 29 -15.95 8.72 8.91
C ASN A 29 -14.68 9.56 9.11
N LYS A 30 -14.45 10.13 10.30
CA LYS A 30 -13.31 11.02 10.62
C LYS A 30 -13.23 12.24 9.67
N GLU A 31 -14.38 12.85 9.41
CA GLU A 31 -14.51 13.96 8.44
C GLU A 31 -14.01 15.30 9.00
N LYS A 32 -14.04 15.48 10.33
CA LYS A 32 -13.68 16.76 10.98
C LYS A 32 -12.18 16.99 11.04
N LEU A 33 -11.41 15.98 11.45
CA LEU A 33 -9.96 16.04 11.56
C LEU A 33 -9.28 15.49 10.31
N GLY A 34 -9.93 14.56 9.63
CA GLY A 34 -9.40 13.78 8.53
C GLY A 34 -8.67 12.51 9.00
N ALA A 35 -8.97 11.38 8.35
CA ALA A 35 -8.38 10.09 8.69
C ALA A 35 -6.84 10.12 8.61
N ASN A 36 -6.27 10.81 7.63
CA ASN A 36 -4.82 10.92 7.45
C ASN A 36 -4.13 11.65 8.61
N ALA A 37 -4.77 12.71 9.15
CA ALA A 37 -4.22 13.45 10.29
C ALA A 37 -4.22 12.57 11.54
N ILE A 38 -5.33 11.87 11.82
CA ILE A 38 -5.44 10.94 12.96
C ILE A 38 -4.40 9.81 12.82
N LEU A 39 -4.30 9.18 11.66
CA LEU A 39 -3.35 8.10 11.41
C LEU A 39 -1.89 8.59 11.51
N GLY A 40 -1.59 9.77 10.97
CA GLY A 40 -0.25 10.36 11.03
C GLY A 40 0.22 10.57 12.47
N VAL A 41 -0.64 11.08 13.35
CA VAL A 41 -0.32 11.26 14.76
C VAL A 41 -0.22 9.92 15.49
N SER A 42 -1.15 8.99 15.25
CA SER A 42 -1.14 7.65 15.83
C SER A 42 0.17 6.91 15.50
N LEU A 43 0.60 6.92 14.25
CA LEU A 43 1.87 6.31 13.82
C LEU A 43 3.10 7.02 14.39
N ALA A 44 3.07 8.34 14.54
CA ALA A 44 4.15 9.08 15.16
C ALA A 44 4.32 8.69 16.64
N CYS A 45 3.21 8.55 17.36
CA CYS A 45 3.22 8.07 18.75
C CYS A 45 3.74 6.63 18.85
N ALA A 46 3.29 5.73 17.96
CA ALA A 46 3.78 4.35 17.93
C ALA A 46 5.29 4.27 17.66
N LYS A 47 5.82 5.11 16.75
CA LYS A 47 7.26 5.20 16.50
C LYS A 47 8.03 5.73 17.70
N ALA A 48 7.54 6.78 18.34
CA ALA A 48 8.16 7.34 19.54
C ALA A 48 8.15 6.34 20.71
N ALA A 49 7.06 5.59 20.89
CA ALA A 49 6.98 4.53 21.89
C ALA A 49 7.95 3.38 21.60
N ALA A 50 8.07 2.96 20.34
CA ALA A 50 9.03 1.95 19.93
C ALA A 50 10.48 2.40 20.21
N ASP A 51 10.81 3.66 19.91
CA ASP A 51 12.10 4.28 20.19
C ASP A 51 12.37 4.36 21.71
N TYR A 52 11.36 4.74 22.48
CA TYR A 52 11.43 4.74 23.96
C TYR A 52 11.81 3.36 24.54
N TYR A 53 11.30 2.28 23.95
CA TYR A 53 11.62 0.91 24.35
C TYR A 53 12.86 0.32 23.65
N ASP A 54 13.60 1.13 22.88
CA ASP A 54 14.77 0.71 22.09
C ASP A 54 14.48 -0.53 21.23
N MET A 55 13.35 -0.49 20.51
CA MET A 55 12.96 -1.58 19.63
C MET A 55 12.44 -1.08 18.28
N PRO A 56 12.63 -1.85 17.20
CA PRO A 56 12.09 -1.49 15.90
C PRO A 56 10.55 -1.53 15.91
N LEU A 57 9.92 -0.61 15.16
CA LEU A 57 8.47 -0.44 15.13
C LEU A 57 7.71 -1.74 14.85
N TYR A 58 8.20 -2.56 13.91
CA TYR A 58 7.53 -3.83 13.60
C TYR A 58 7.44 -4.78 14.80
N ARG A 59 8.44 -4.73 15.68
CA ARG A 59 8.45 -5.53 16.91
C ARG A 59 7.55 -4.94 17.98
N TYR A 60 7.53 -3.63 18.10
CA TYR A 60 6.63 -2.93 19.00
C TYR A 60 5.16 -3.22 18.68
N LEU A 61 4.79 -3.16 17.40
CA LEU A 61 3.41 -3.43 16.94
C LEU A 61 3.07 -4.92 16.89
N GLY A 62 4.01 -5.76 16.44
CA GLY A 62 3.78 -7.18 16.20
C GLY A 62 4.08 -8.09 17.40
N GLY A 63 4.66 -7.55 18.47
CA GLY A 63 5.05 -8.35 19.64
C GLY A 63 6.08 -9.43 19.30
N THR A 64 6.05 -10.54 20.04
CA THR A 64 7.00 -11.64 19.91
C THR A 64 6.92 -12.37 18.57
N TYR A 65 5.77 -12.33 17.90
CA TYR A 65 5.53 -12.99 16.60
C TYR A 65 5.69 -12.05 15.39
N GLY A 66 5.99 -10.79 15.60
CA GLY A 66 6.20 -9.80 14.54
C GLY A 66 7.52 -9.98 13.78
N HIS A 67 7.74 -11.15 13.16
CA HIS A 67 8.98 -11.45 12.43
C HIS A 67 8.77 -12.11 11.06
N VAL A 68 7.53 -12.30 10.64
CA VAL A 68 7.19 -12.92 9.36
C VAL A 68 6.83 -11.84 8.34
N LEU A 69 7.61 -11.76 7.26
CA LEU A 69 7.26 -10.90 6.14
C LEU A 69 6.11 -11.53 5.33
N PRO A 70 5.07 -10.76 4.99
CA PRO A 70 4.00 -11.25 4.15
C PRO A 70 4.48 -11.49 2.72
N THR A 71 3.75 -12.31 1.96
CA THR A 71 3.94 -12.36 0.50
C THR A 71 3.59 -11.00 -0.08
N PRO A 72 4.50 -10.36 -0.84
CA PRO A 72 4.23 -9.04 -1.39
C PRO A 72 3.14 -9.09 -2.46
N MET A 73 2.30 -8.08 -2.48
CA MET A 73 1.35 -7.78 -3.54
C MET A 73 1.86 -6.54 -4.28
N MET A 74 2.06 -6.62 -5.58
CA MET A 74 2.67 -5.55 -6.35
C MET A 74 1.77 -5.13 -7.50
N ASN A 75 1.36 -3.86 -7.49
CA ASN A 75 0.59 -3.28 -8.59
C ASN A 75 1.48 -3.15 -9.84
N ILE A 76 1.03 -3.71 -10.96
CA ILE A 76 1.74 -3.67 -12.24
C ILE A 76 1.00 -2.89 -13.32
N LEU A 77 -0.33 -2.81 -13.24
CA LEU A 77 -1.18 -2.06 -14.16
C LEU A 77 -2.27 -1.32 -13.41
N ASN A 78 -2.45 -0.06 -13.76
CA ASN A 78 -3.49 0.82 -13.22
C ASN A 78 -4.61 1.03 -14.24
N GLY A 79 -5.82 1.18 -13.73
CA GLY A 79 -7.01 1.63 -14.45
C GLY A 79 -7.85 2.56 -13.59
N GLY A 80 -9.15 2.67 -13.87
CA GLY A 80 -10.04 3.56 -13.16
C GLY A 80 -9.53 5.00 -13.14
N ALA A 81 -9.67 5.67 -12.01
CA ALA A 81 -9.24 7.07 -11.81
C ALA A 81 -7.72 7.27 -12.01
N HIS A 82 -6.90 6.24 -11.77
CA HIS A 82 -5.45 6.31 -11.92
C HIS A 82 -4.95 6.23 -13.37
N ALA A 83 -5.85 5.95 -14.32
CA ALA A 83 -5.57 5.85 -15.75
C ALA A 83 -6.64 6.56 -16.60
N ASP A 84 -7.16 7.71 -16.14
CA ASP A 84 -8.17 8.51 -16.83
C ASP A 84 -9.41 7.71 -17.28
N TRP A 85 -9.81 6.68 -16.50
CA TRP A 85 -10.98 5.82 -16.75
C TRP A 85 -10.96 5.10 -18.11
N CYS A 86 -9.76 4.83 -18.65
CA CYS A 86 -9.64 4.06 -19.89
C CYS A 86 -10.13 2.60 -19.73
N ILE A 87 -10.06 2.07 -18.52
CA ILE A 87 -10.54 0.74 -18.11
C ILE A 87 -11.16 0.83 -16.71
N ASP A 88 -12.14 -0.03 -16.42
CA ASP A 88 -12.89 0.03 -15.15
C ASP A 88 -12.14 -0.61 -13.97
N ILE A 89 -11.23 -1.56 -14.25
CA ILE A 89 -10.44 -2.23 -13.22
C ILE A 89 -9.36 -1.28 -12.73
N GLN A 90 -9.42 -0.94 -11.43
CA GLN A 90 -8.54 0.07 -10.84
C GLN A 90 -7.09 -0.39 -10.77
N GLU A 91 -6.84 -1.64 -10.39
CA GLU A 91 -5.51 -2.18 -10.18
C GLU A 91 -5.42 -3.64 -10.62
N ILE A 92 -4.28 -4.03 -11.18
CA ILE A 92 -3.89 -5.43 -11.34
C ILE A 92 -2.59 -5.66 -10.61
N MET A 93 -2.64 -6.57 -9.65
CA MET A 93 -1.51 -6.93 -8.81
C MET A 93 -1.00 -8.33 -9.14
N ILE A 94 0.31 -8.52 -9.03
CA ILE A 94 0.94 -9.83 -9.01
C ILE A 94 1.29 -10.23 -7.58
N VAL A 95 1.13 -11.51 -7.29
CA VAL A 95 1.40 -12.10 -5.97
C VAL A 95 2.28 -13.33 -6.15
N PRO A 96 3.59 -13.23 -5.92
CA PRO A 96 4.54 -14.32 -6.15
C PRO A 96 4.50 -15.40 -5.05
N VAL A 97 3.40 -16.15 -4.98
CA VAL A 97 3.11 -17.12 -3.91
C VAL A 97 4.06 -18.32 -3.86
N SER A 98 4.73 -18.65 -4.97
CA SER A 98 5.67 -19.79 -5.03
C SER A 98 7.06 -19.48 -4.48
N CYS A 99 7.36 -18.22 -4.15
CA CYS A 99 8.66 -17.81 -3.69
C CYS A 99 8.87 -18.12 -2.19
N LYS A 100 9.98 -18.81 -1.89
CA LYS A 100 10.34 -19.17 -0.50
C LYS A 100 10.86 -18.01 0.35
N THR A 101 11.27 -16.91 -0.25
CA THR A 101 11.80 -15.73 0.45
C THR A 101 11.26 -14.45 -0.15
N PHE A 102 11.11 -13.42 0.69
CA PHE A 102 10.67 -12.09 0.26
C PHE A 102 11.60 -11.51 -0.83
N LYS A 103 12.92 -11.71 -0.70
CA LYS A 103 13.91 -11.26 -1.70
C LYS A 103 13.62 -11.87 -3.08
N LYS A 104 13.31 -13.16 -3.15
CA LYS A 104 12.98 -13.84 -4.41
C LYS A 104 11.63 -13.39 -4.96
N ALA A 105 10.66 -13.17 -4.09
CA ALA A 105 9.37 -12.63 -4.48
C ALA A 105 9.51 -11.23 -5.10
N LEU A 106 10.28 -10.35 -4.46
CA LEU A 106 10.56 -9.01 -4.97
C LEU A 106 11.31 -9.04 -6.31
N GLN A 107 12.32 -9.91 -6.43
CA GLN A 107 13.05 -10.09 -7.67
C GLN A 107 12.12 -10.51 -8.81
N MET A 108 11.32 -11.58 -8.60
CA MET A 108 10.38 -12.08 -9.61
C MET A 108 9.39 -11.01 -10.05
N ALA A 109 8.81 -10.28 -9.11
CA ALA A 109 7.85 -9.23 -9.42
C ALA A 109 8.50 -8.07 -10.19
N SER A 110 9.73 -7.70 -9.85
CA SER A 110 10.50 -6.69 -10.60
C SER A 110 10.80 -7.14 -12.04
N GLU A 111 11.19 -8.40 -12.22
CA GLU A 111 11.41 -8.97 -13.55
C GLU A 111 10.13 -8.94 -14.39
N VAL A 112 9.00 -9.37 -13.83
CA VAL A 112 7.68 -9.31 -14.51
C VAL A 112 7.33 -7.85 -14.87
N PHE A 113 7.54 -6.91 -13.97
CA PHE A 113 7.25 -5.49 -14.21
C PHE A 113 8.08 -4.93 -15.36
N HIS A 114 9.38 -5.25 -15.41
CA HIS A 114 10.24 -4.81 -16.52
C HIS A 114 9.89 -5.46 -17.86
N HIS A 115 9.59 -6.77 -17.89
CA HIS A 115 9.13 -7.44 -19.11
C HIS A 115 7.79 -6.87 -19.59
N LEU A 116 6.86 -6.57 -18.67
CA LEU A 116 5.60 -5.92 -19.05
C LEU A 116 5.85 -4.58 -19.74
N LYS A 117 6.85 -3.81 -19.33
CA LYS A 117 7.24 -2.57 -20.02
C LYS A 117 7.61 -2.81 -21.48
N GLU A 118 8.39 -3.86 -21.74
CA GLU A 118 8.79 -4.21 -23.10
C GLU A 118 7.59 -4.63 -23.95
N VAL A 119 6.68 -5.43 -23.38
CA VAL A 119 5.44 -5.83 -24.04
C VAL A 119 4.57 -4.62 -24.39
N LEU A 120 4.37 -3.70 -23.44
CA LEU A 120 3.58 -2.48 -23.67
C LEU A 120 4.21 -1.63 -24.77
N LYS A 121 5.54 -1.43 -24.76
CA LYS A 121 6.26 -0.69 -25.79
C LYS A 121 6.14 -1.33 -27.16
N SER A 122 6.26 -2.66 -27.25
CA SER A 122 6.14 -3.37 -28.54
C SER A 122 4.76 -3.23 -29.16
N ARG A 123 3.74 -2.96 -28.35
CA ARG A 123 2.36 -2.67 -28.76
C ARG A 123 2.08 -1.19 -28.99
N GLY A 124 3.10 -0.32 -28.89
CA GLY A 124 2.95 1.13 -29.03
C GLY A 124 2.20 1.81 -27.90
N LEU A 125 2.09 1.13 -26.74
CA LEU A 125 1.38 1.65 -25.57
C LEU A 125 2.29 2.49 -24.66
N VAL A 126 1.70 3.47 -23.97
CA VAL A 126 2.40 4.33 -23.01
C VAL A 126 2.84 3.51 -21.79
N THR A 127 4.07 3.74 -21.34
CA THR A 127 4.64 3.11 -20.15
C THR A 127 4.87 4.12 -19.01
N ALA A 128 4.04 5.16 -18.93
CA ALA A 128 3.99 6.03 -17.77
C ALA A 128 3.46 5.26 -16.56
N VAL A 129 4.00 5.58 -15.41
CA VAL A 129 3.64 4.95 -14.13
C VAL A 129 2.60 5.83 -13.45
N GLY A 130 1.52 5.24 -12.96
CA GLY A 130 0.52 5.92 -12.16
C GLY A 130 0.98 6.17 -10.72
N ASP A 131 0.17 6.85 -9.94
CA ASP A 131 0.47 7.24 -8.55
C ASP A 131 0.76 6.04 -7.64
N GLU A 132 0.23 4.88 -7.95
CA GLU A 132 0.39 3.64 -7.18
C GLU A 132 1.45 2.68 -7.75
N GLY A 133 2.26 3.15 -8.71
CA GLY A 133 3.45 2.45 -9.17
C GLY A 133 3.27 1.49 -10.35
N GLY A 134 2.05 1.13 -10.76
CA GLY A 134 1.76 0.35 -11.97
C GLY A 134 1.78 1.19 -13.24
N TYR A 135 1.98 0.58 -14.41
CA TYR A 135 1.83 1.27 -15.69
C TYR A 135 0.37 1.66 -15.91
N ALA A 136 0.14 2.82 -16.54
CA ALA A 136 -1.17 3.33 -16.89
C ALA A 136 -1.34 3.45 -18.43
N PRO A 137 -1.35 2.32 -19.16
CA PRO A 137 -1.52 2.35 -20.61
C PRO A 137 -2.97 2.70 -20.96
N LYS A 138 -3.17 3.45 -22.05
CA LYS A 138 -4.49 3.63 -22.63
C LYS A 138 -4.89 2.34 -23.38
N LEU A 139 -5.75 1.54 -22.74
CA LEU A 139 -6.29 0.31 -23.30
C LEU A 139 -7.71 0.53 -23.81
N ASN A 140 -8.10 -0.21 -24.85
CA ASN A 140 -9.41 -0.04 -25.49
C ASN A 140 -10.54 -0.80 -24.76
N SER A 141 -10.20 -1.75 -23.88
CA SER A 141 -11.18 -2.54 -23.11
C SER A 141 -10.52 -3.24 -21.93
N ASN A 142 -11.35 -3.67 -20.96
CA ASN A 142 -10.93 -4.52 -19.85
C ASN A 142 -10.34 -5.87 -20.32
N ASP A 143 -10.81 -6.40 -21.45
CA ASP A 143 -10.27 -7.64 -22.04
C ASP A 143 -8.81 -7.48 -22.45
N CYS A 144 -8.43 -6.34 -23.03
CA CYS A 144 -7.03 -6.06 -23.38
C CYS A 144 -6.11 -6.13 -22.17
N LEU A 145 -6.61 -5.75 -20.99
CA LEU A 145 -5.86 -5.81 -19.74
C LEU A 145 -5.56 -7.25 -19.32
N LEU A 146 -6.56 -8.14 -19.40
CA LEU A 146 -6.43 -9.55 -19.04
C LEU A 146 -5.49 -10.31 -19.99
N TYR A 147 -5.54 -10.01 -21.29
CA TYR A 147 -4.66 -10.62 -22.31
C TYR A 147 -3.22 -10.06 -22.29
N THR A 148 -2.97 -8.94 -21.62
CA THR A 148 -1.60 -8.42 -21.44
C THR A 148 -0.93 -8.94 -20.18
N SER A 149 -1.72 -9.44 -19.24
CA SER A 149 -1.21 -10.04 -18.00
C SER A 149 -1.18 -11.56 -18.14
N PRO A 150 -0.01 -12.21 -18.02
CA PRO A 150 0.04 -13.67 -18.05
C PRO A 150 -0.77 -14.24 -16.89
N SER A 151 -1.79 -15.03 -17.22
CA SER A 151 -2.63 -15.72 -16.24
C SER A 151 -1.95 -17.03 -15.82
N PRO A 152 -2.10 -17.47 -14.56
CA PRO A 152 -1.67 -18.81 -14.14
C PRO A 152 -2.33 -19.95 -14.92
N ARG A 153 -3.38 -19.66 -15.71
CA ARG A 153 -4.05 -20.63 -16.60
C ARG A 153 -3.33 -20.81 -17.95
N ASP A 154 -2.39 -19.90 -18.25
CA ASP A 154 -1.66 -19.90 -19.54
C ASP A 154 -0.23 -20.47 -19.37
N ALA A 155 0.09 -21.00 -18.18
CA ALA A 155 1.39 -21.58 -17.82
C ALA A 155 1.32 -23.12 -17.80
#